data_b95f8f3cc68d234dbff34ed38b14dbb5
#
_entry.id   b95f8f3cc68d234dbff34ed38b14dbb5
#
_cell.length_a   1.000
_cell.length_b   1.000
_cell.length_c   1.000
_cell.angle_alpha   90.00
_cell.angle_beta   90.00
_cell.angle_gamma   90.00
#
_symmetry.space_group_name_H-M   'P 1'
#
loop_
_entity.id
_entity.type
_entity.pdbx_description
1 polymer ?
#
loop_
_entity_poly.entity_id
_entity_poly.type
_entity_poly.pdbx_seq_one_letter_code
_entity_poly.pdbx_strand_id
1 'polypeptide(L)'
;EYLHKCADIVHENTDALFSPMSALRGLEYFWVEPEQEPEIKMEPFKHHPRRFREVGAFSDMYSSYANGHHSYFSLNADAEEIDRWSAVYGKPRVSHEICIDGTYTDLSLKSRYKGTRVGNTEMFTSLEQHLEEKGLLKNAALYFRNSCEWQRRMRKYCFEAVRKSDEIAGYDFLGPIDTHWHTFGYDVGMMNEFYELKPGE
;
A
#
# COMPACT_ATOMS: atom_id res chain seq x y z
N GLU A 1 14.95 -9.10 -21.29
CA GLU A 1 14.64 -9.05 -22.74
C GLU A 1 13.16 -8.73 -22.99
N TYR A 2 12.20 -9.48 -22.40
CA TYR A 2 10.76 -9.23 -22.62
C TYR A 2 10.33 -7.81 -22.20
N LEU A 3 10.68 -7.37 -21.00
CA LEU A 3 10.31 -6.05 -20.50
C LEU A 3 10.97 -4.91 -21.30
N HIS A 4 12.17 -5.09 -21.82
CA HIS A 4 12.80 -4.13 -22.73
C HIS A 4 11.96 -3.95 -24.00
N LYS A 5 11.54 -5.05 -24.62
CA LYS A 5 10.67 -4.98 -25.80
C LYS A 5 9.33 -4.29 -25.51
N CYS A 6 8.78 -4.50 -24.30
CA CYS A 6 7.57 -3.78 -23.89
C CYS A 6 7.83 -2.27 -23.77
N ALA A 7 8.96 -1.88 -23.18
CA ALA A 7 9.36 -0.47 -23.10
C ALA A 7 9.53 0.14 -24.50
N ASP A 8 10.25 -0.54 -25.39
CA ASP A 8 10.45 -0.09 -26.77
C ASP A 8 9.11 0.13 -27.48
N ILE A 9 8.18 -0.82 -27.38
CA ILE A 9 6.84 -0.70 -27.98
C ILE A 9 6.08 0.51 -27.42
N VAL A 10 6.13 0.74 -26.10
CA VAL A 10 5.47 1.89 -25.48
C VAL A 10 6.07 3.19 -26.01
N HIS A 11 7.39 3.33 -26.00
CA HIS A 11 8.09 4.55 -26.39
C HIS A 11 7.99 4.84 -27.89
N GLU A 12 7.93 3.80 -28.73
CA GLU A 12 7.76 3.97 -30.18
C GLU A 12 6.34 4.39 -30.60
N ASN A 13 5.35 4.09 -29.78
CA ASN A 13 3.95 4.25 -30.17
C ASN A 13 3.17 5.25 -29.32
N THR A 14 3.70 5.70 -28.18
CA THR A 14 2.99 6.59 -27.26
C THR A 14 3.96 7.53 -26.53
N ASP A 15 3.42 8.59 -25.93
CA ASP A 15 4.13 9.47 -25.00
C ASP A 15 3.99 9.00 -23.53
N ALA A 16 3.49 7.78 -23.31
CA ALA A 16 3.29 7.25 -21.98
C ALA A 16 4.62 6.86 -21.31
N LEU A 17 4.69 7.06 -20.00
CA LEU A 17 5.80 6.57 -19.20
C LEU A 17 5.65 5.07 -18.96
N PHE A 18 6.75 4.35 -19.06
CA PHE A 18 6.80 2.92 -18.82
C PHE A 18 7.39 2.61 -17.44
N SER A 19 6.63 1.88 -16.64
CA SER A 19 7.11 1.27 -15.39
C SER A 19 6.89 -0.24 -15.46
N PRO A 20 7.95 -1.06 -15.38
CA PRO A 20 7.86 -2.50 -15.59
C PRO A 20 7.14 -3.24 -14.46
N MET A 21 6.98 -2.60 -13.32
CA MET A 21 6.40 -3.20 -12.12
C MET A 21 5.65 -2.15 -11.31
N SER A 22 4.51 -2.52 -10.76
CA SER A 22 3.71 -1.66 -9.89
C SER A 22 4.28 -1.54 -8.48
N ALA A 23 5.05 -2.51 -8.03
CA ALA A 23 5.71 -2.48 -6.73
C ALA A 23 7.11 -3.07 -6.89
N LEU A 24 8.11 -2.23 -6.94
CA LEU A 24 9.51 -2.65 -6.98
C LEU A 24 9.97 -3.11 -5.61
N ARG A 25 9.28 -4.12 -5.07
CA ARG A 25 9.60 -4.70 -3.78
C ARG A 25 11.06 -5.15 -3.75
N GLY A 26 11.72 -4.79 -2.69
CA GLY A 26 13.13 -5.06 -2.51
C GLY A 26 14.03 -3.89 -2.86
N LEU A 27 13.57 -2.87 -3.56
CA LEU A 27 14.30 -1.60 -3.65
C LEU A 27 14.12 -0.76 -2.39
N GLU A 28 12.97 -0.86 -1.74
CA GLU A 28 12.68 -0.18 -0.48
C GLU A 28 13.55 -0.66 0.68
N TYR A 29 14.07 -1.86 0.58
CA TYR A 29 14.94 -2.44 1.61
C TYR A 29 16.41 -2.04 1.46
N PHE A 30 16.72 -1.17 0.51
CA PHE A 30 18.06 -0.74 0.17
C PHE A 30 18.37 0.65 0.66
N TRP A 31 17.71 1.08 1.70
CA TRP A 31 18.14 2.27 2.34
C TRP A 31 19.56 2.08 2.86
N VAL A 32 20.44 2.85 2.31
CA VAL A 32 21.82 2.98 2.76
C VAL A 32 22.04 4.43 3.09
N GLU A 33 22.66 4.68 4.21
CA GLU A 33 23.10 6.04 4.48
C GLU A 33 23.97 6.51 3.30
N PRO A 34 23.80 7.77 2.83
CA PRO A 34 24.48 8.25 1.63
C PRO A 34 26.00 8.07 1.61
N GLU A 35 26.61 8.03 2.79
CA GLU A 35 28.04 7.84 2.95
C GLU A 35 28.50 6.39 2.85
N GLN A 36 27.60 5.47 2.66
CA GLN A 36 27.92 4.05 2.65
C GLN A 36 27.64 3.47 1.26
N GLU A 37 28.67 2.80 0.75
CA GLU A 37 28.49 2.11 -0.53
C GLU A 37 27.30 1.15 -0.48
N PRO A 38 26.32 1.31 -1.38
CA PRO A 38 25.12 0.48 -1.40
C PRO A 38 25.41 -1.01 -1.37
N GLU A 39 26.47 -1.42 -2.02
CA GLU A 39 26.88 -2.80 -2.19
C GLU A 39 27.29 -3.50 -0.89
N ILE A 40 27.76 -2.76 0.08
CA ILE A 40 28.25 -3.31 1.35
C ILE A 40 27.11 -3.61 2.33
N LYS A 41 26.08 -2.77 2.34
CA LYS A 41 24.95 -2.93 3.26
C LYS A 41 23.82 -3.82 2.73
N MET A 42 23.93 -4.27 1.52
CA MET A 42 22.90 -5.06 0.87
C MET A 42 23.06 -6.57 1.07
N GLU A 43 23.88 -6.99 1.97
CA GLU A 43 23.82 -8.33 2.51
C GLU A 43 22.55 -8.48 3.39
N PRO A 44 21.69 -9.43 3.16
CA PRO A 44 21.75 -10.58 2.24
C PRO A 44 21.20 -10.31 0.82
N PHE A 45 21.03 -9.08 0.42
CA PHE A 45 20.33 -8.70 -0.82
C PHE A 45 21.30 -8.34 -1.97
N LYS A 46 22.43 -8.99 -2.04
CA LYS A 46 23.51 -8.77 -3.03
C LYS A 46 23.08 -8.66 -4.49
N HIS A 47 21.91 -9.21 -4.83
CA HIS A 47 21.44 -9.23 -6.22
C HIS A 47 20.69 -7.96 -6.63
N HIS A 48 20.32 -7.15 -5.70
CA HIS A 48 19.40 -6.04 -5.96
C HIS A 48 20.04 -4.83 -6.64
N PRO A 49 21.27 -4.40 -6.37
CA PRO A 49 21.91 -3.32 -7.12
C PRO A 49 21.94 -3.60 -8.62
N ARG A 50 22.15 -4.85 -8.98
CA ARG A 50 22.09 -5.27 -10.38
C ARG A 50 20.68 -5.13 -10.93
N ARG A 51 19.66 -5.61 -10.22
CA ARG A 51 18.26 -5.47 -10.64
C ARG A 51 17.84 -4.00 -10.74
N PHE A 52 18.24 -3.18 -9.80
CA PHE A 52 17.98 -1.75 -9.84
C PHE A 52 18.57 -1.11 -11.10
N ARG A 53 19.83 -1.39 -11.42
CA ARG A 53 20.47 -0.90 -12.64
C ARG A 53 19.79 -1.45 -13.91
N GLU A 54 19.47 -2.73 -13.91
CA GLU A 54 18.80 -3.37 -15.04
C GLU A 54 17.41 -2.80 -15.28
N VAL A 55 16.60 -2.63 -14.23
CA VAL A 55 15.28 -2.02 -14.32
C VAL A 55 15.37 -0.54 -14.65
N GLY A 56 16.30 0.17 -14.04
CA GLY A 56 16.55 1.58 -14.29
C GLY A 56 16.94 1.91 -15.73
N ALA A 57 17.49 0.94 -16.46
CA ALA A 57 17.90 1.15 -17.85
C ALA A 57 16.70 1.40 -18.79
N PHE A 58 15.52 0.88 -18.48
CA PHE A 58 14.34 0.98 -19.33
C PHE A 58 13.06 1.43 -18.64
N SER A 59 13.12 1.72 -17.36
CA SER A 59 12.01 2.28 -16.59
C SER A 59 12.08 3.80 -16.60
N ASP A 60 10.98 4.46 -16.90
CA ASP A 60 10.90 5.93 -16.88
C ASP A 60 10.66 6.47 -15.49
N MET A 61 10.02 5.68 -14.65
CA MET A 61 9.68 6.01 -13.27
C MET A 61 9.71 4.76 -12.40
N TYR A 62 9.73 4.98 -11.09
CA TYR A 62 9.57 3.89 -10.14
C TYR A 62 8.23 3.99 -9.42
N SER A 63 7.49 2.88 -9.44
CA SER A 63 6.32 2.69 -8.58
C SER A 63 6.74 1.87 -7.37
N SER A 64 6.77 2.46 -6.21
CA SER A 64 7.17 1.79 -4.98
C SER A 64 6.62 2.51 -3.74
N TYR A 65 6.77 1.92 -2.57
CA TYR A 65 6.28 2.50 -1.32
C TYR A 65 7.04 3.78 -0.94
N ALA A 66 6.32 4.80 -0.46
CA ALA A 66 6.88 6.13 -0.24
C ALA A 66 7.99 6.17 0.81
N ASN A 67 7.90 5.39 1.85
CA ASN A 67 8.83 5.42 2.98
C ASN A 67 9.81 4.24 3.01
N GLY A 68 10.05 3.61 1.88
CA GLY A 68 11.02 2.54 1.74
C GLY A 68 10.62 1.20 2.37
N HIS A 69 9.81 1.19 3.40
CA HIS A 69 9.45 -0.03 4.11
C HIS A 69 7.96 -0.33 4.13
N HIS A 70 7.13 0.70 4.07
CA HIS A 70 5.72 0.54 4.37
C HIS A 70 4.86 1.44 3.51
N SER A 71 3.91 0.86 2.85
CA SER A 71 2.65 1.49 2.53
C SER A 71 1.86 1.79 3.82
N TYR A 72 2.33 1.28 4.94
CA TYR A 72 1.82 1.52 6.29
C TYR A 72 2.61 2.65 6.91
N PHE A 73 1.99 3.77 7.10
CA PHE A 73 2.67 4.90 7.71
C PHE A 73 2.72 4.79 9.22
N SER A 74 3.90 4.90 9.74
CA SER A 74 4.00 5.42 11.10
C SER A 74 3.61 6.90 11.08
N LEU A 75 2.93 7.38 12.10
CA LEU A 75 2.63 8.80 12.30
C LEU A 75 3.88 9.69 12.36
N ASN A 76 5.06 9.10 12.25
CA ASN A 76 6.35 9.77 12.35
C ASN A 76 7.02 9.99 10.99
N ALA A 77 6.48 9.42 9.90
CA ALA A 77 7.00 9.69 8.58
C ALA A 77 6.63 11.12 8.16
N ASP A 78 7.60 11.95 7.92
CA ASP A 78 7.44 13.29 7.40
C ASP A 78 7.98 13.42 5.97
N ALA A 79 7.76 14.57 5.35
CA ALA A 79 8.19 14.80 3.99
C ALA A 79 9.70 14.72 3.82
N GLU A 80 10.49 15.21 4.79
CA GLU A 80 11.95 15.17 4.74
C GLU A 80 12.47 13.72 4.78
N GLU A 81 11.87 12.87 5.59
CA GLU A 81 12.19 11.45 5.61
C GLU A 81 11.85 10.77 4.27
N ILE A 82 10.68 11.07 3.73
CA ILE A 82 10.26 10.55 2.41
C ILE A 82 11.24 10.99 1.33
N ASP A 83 11.64 12.25 1.31
CA ASP A 83 12.58 12.80 0.33
C ASP A 83 13.95 12.14 0.45
N ARG A 84 14.46 12.00 1.65
CA ARG A 84 15.73 11.31 1.91
C ARG A 84 15.72 9.86 1.37
N TRP A 85 14.61 9.14 1.56
CA TRP A 85 14.45 7.78 1.04
C TRP A 85 14.28 7.73 -0.47
N SER A 86 13.69 8.75 -1.04
CA SER A 86 13.34 8.79 -2.47
C SER A 86 14.48 9.29 -3.35
N ALA A 87 15.33 10.16 -2.84
CA ALA A 87 16.44 10.77 -3.58
C ALA A 87 17.43 9.77 -4.22
N VAL A 88 17.51 8.56 -3.65
CA VAL A 88 18.43 7.51 -4.15
C VAL A 88 18.02 6.93 -5.50
N TYR A 89 16.80 7.15 -5.94
CA TYR A 89 16.27 6.50 -7.15
C TYR A 89 16.67 7.22 -8.44
N GLY A 90 16.95 8.52 -8.40
CA GLY A 90 17.37 9.29 -9.57
C GLY A 90 16.36 9.38 -10.71
N LYS A 91 15.12 8.97 -10.49
CA LYS A 91 14.00 9.02 -11.43
C LYS A 91 12.71 9.36 -10.68
N PRO A 92 11.68 9.87 -11.38
CA PRO A 92 10.38 10.12 -10.76
C PRO A 92 9.87 8.89 -10.02
N ARG A 93 9.39 9.09 -8.81
CA ARG A 93 8.84 8.04 -7.98
C ARG A 93 7.36 8.28 -7.73
N VAL A 94 6.56 7.24 -7.94
CA VAL A 94 5.15 7.20 -7.55
C VAL A 94 5.02 6.33 -6.31
N SER A 95 4.41 6.86 -5.25
CA SER A 95 4.11 6.09 -4.05
C SER A 95 3.00 5.09 -4.34
N HIS A 96 3.33 3.82 -4.29
CA HIS A 96 2.41 2.72 -4.60
C HIS A 96 1.66 2.25 -3.36
N GLU A 97 0.37 1.98 -3.53
CA GLU A 97 -0.51 1.45 -2.48
C GLU A 97 -0.48 2.27 -1.19
N ILE A 98 -0.57 3.59 -1.31
CA ILE A 98 -0.52 4.46 -0.13
C ILE A 98 -1.72 4.20 0.78
N CYS A 99 -1.48 4.20 2.10
CA CYS A 99 -2.51 4.16 3.14
C CYS A 99 -3.36 2.89 3.17
N ILE A 100 -2.74 1.73 3.06
CA ILE A 100 -3.42 0.42 3.18
C ILE A 100 -3.59 -0.04 4.64
N ASP A 101 -3.85 0.88 5.55
CA ASP A 101 -4.26 0.54 6.92
C ASP A 101 -5.70 0.04 6.93
N GLY A 102 -5.91 -1.16 7.49
CA GLY A 102 -7.23 -1.76 7.58
C GLY A 102 -8.07 -1.18 8.73
N THR A 103 -9.40 -1.20 8.55
CA THR A 103 -10.33 -0.99 9.64
C THR A 103 -10.59 -2.30 10.39
N TYR A 104 -11.26 -2.22 11.52
CA TYR A 104 -11.87 -3.38 12.14
C TYR A 104 -13.04 -3.87 11.27
N THR A 105 -13.27 -5.17 11.22
CA THR A 105 -14.33 -5.75 10.39
C THR A 105 -15.71 -5.35 10.88
N ASP A 106 -16.59 -4.92 9.99
CA ASP A 106 -17.99 -4.65 10.28
C ASP A 106 -18.80 -5.94 10.35
N LEU A 107 -19.01 -6.47 11.54
CA LEU A 107 -19.76 -7.71 11.73
C LEU A 107 -21.22 -7.62 11.28
N SER A 108 -21.80 -6.43 11.12
CA SER A 108 -23.18 -6.26 10.63
C SER A 108 -23.35 -6.72 9.18
N LEU A 109 -22.27 -6.75 8.41
CA LEU A 109 -22.27 -7.15 7.00
C LEU A 109 -22.43 -8.65 6.81
N LYS A 110 -22.13 -9.48 7.82
CA LYS A 110 -22.22 -10.94 7.76
C LYS A 110 -23.55 -11.43 7.17
N SER A 111 -24.66 -10.86 7.62
CA SER A 111 -26.00 -11.26 7.19
C SER A 111 -26.29 -10.96 5.72
N ARG A 112 -25.61 -9.99 5.14
CA ARG A 112 -25.80 -9.55 3.75
C ARG A 112 -25.23 -10.55 2.74
N TYR A 113 -24.37 -11.43 3.17
CA TYR A 113 -23.82 -12.49 2.33
C TYR A 113 -24.78 -13.64 2.09
N LYS A 114 -25.89 -13.70 2.84
CA LYS A 114 -26.89 -14.75 2.68
C LYS A 114 -27.50 -14.71 1.28
N GLY A 115 -27.39 -15.82 0.55
CA GLY A 115 -27.91 -15.94 -0.82
C GLY A 115 -27.00 -15.38 -1.91
N THR A 116 -25.81 -14.88 -1.56
CA THR A 116 -24.78 -14.52 -2.53
C THR A 116 -23.99 -15.76 -2.95
N ARG A 117 -23.18 -15.61 -4.04
CA ARG A 117 -22.26 -16.69 -4.45
C ARG A 117 -21.07 -16.84 -3.49
N VAL A 118 -20.87 -15.88 -2.64
CA VAL A 118 -19.85 -15.92 -1.61
C VAL A 118 -20.37 -16.74 -0.45
N GLY A 119 -20.02 -17.99 -0.42
CA GLY A 119 -20.49 -18.93 0.60
C GLY A 119 -19.76 -18.86 1.92
N ASN A 120 -18.57 -18.28 1.93
CA ASN A 120 -17.70 -18.32 3.12
C ASN A 120 -17.75 -17.01 3.92
N THR A 121 -18.42 -17.07 5.05
CA THR A 121 -18.43 -15.99 6.07
C THR A 121 -17.63 -16.36 7.31
N GLU A 122 -16.70 -17.29 7.19
CA GLU A 122 -15.92 -17.83 8.30
C GLU A 122 -15.15 -16.74 9.05
N MET A 123 -14.63 -15.77 8.34
CA MET A 123 -13.92 -14.63 8.94
C MET A 123 -14.81 -13.89 9.95
N PHE A 124 -16.04 -13.57 9.58
CA PHE A 124 -17.01 -12.93 10.48
C PHE A 124 -17.34 -13.82 11.68
N THR A 125 -17.56 -15.12 11.41
CA THR A 125 -17.89 -16.09 12.45
C THR A 125 -16.74 -16.28 13.44
N SER A 126 -15.53 -16.40 12.97
CA SER A 126 -14.33 -16.53 13.80
C SER A 126 -14.10 -15.29 14.66
N LEU A 127 -14.30 -14.10 14.09
CA LEU A 127 -14.17 -12.86 14.83
C LEU A 127 -15.27 -12.72 15.89
N GLU A 128 -16.52 -13.04 15.57
CA GLU A 128 -17.63 -13.07 16.54
C GLU A 128 -17.32 -13.98 17.73
N GLN A 129 -16.91 -15.21 17.46
CA GLN A 129 -16.54 -16.19 18.48
C GLN A 129 -15.41 -15.69 19.35
N HIS A 130 -14.34 -15.17 18.74
CA HIS A 130 -13.22 -14.63 19.50
C HIS A 130 -13.64 -13.48 20.41
N LEU A 131 -14.45 -12.56 19.91
CA LEU A 131 -14.94 -11.44 20.73
C LEU A 131 -15.88 -11.90 21.84
N GLU A 132 -16.71 -12.90 21.57
CA GLU A 132 -17.62 -13.47 22.60
C GLU A 132 -16.82 -14.13 23.72
N GLU A 133 -15.83 -14.96 23.39
CA GLU A 133 -14.92 -15.59 24.36
C GLU A 133 -14.20 -14.58 25.26
N LYS A 134 -13.92 -13.40 24.73
CA LYS A 134 -13.29 -12.29 25.47
C LYS A 134 -14.29 -11.37 26.17
N GLY A 135 -15.60 -11.57 26.02
CA GLY A 135 -16.63 -10.69 26.55
C GLY A 135 -16.68 -9.31 25.87
N LEU A 136 -16.13 -9.19 24.66
CA LEU A 136 -15.96 -7.93 23.92
C LEU A 136 -16.94 -7.74 22.77
N LEU A 137 -17.75 -8.75 22.43
CA LEU A 137 -18.65 -8.70 21.26
C LEU A 137 -19.58 -7.48 21.28
N LYS A 138 -20.06 -7.08 22.44
CA LYS A 138 -20.90 -5.88 22.61
C LYS A 138 -20.24 -4.58 22.15
N ASN A 139 -18.92 -4.57 22.04
CA ASN A 139 -18.14 -3.41 21.62
C ASN A 139 -17.76 -3.45 20.12
N ALA A 140 -18.11 -4.49 19.38
CA ALA A 140 -17.68 -4.68 18.00
C ALA A 140 -17.97 -3.47 17.11
N ALA A 141 -19.19 -2.93 17.17
CA ALA A 141 -19.59 -1.74 16.41
C ALA A 141 -18.80 -0.48 16.80
N LEU A 142 -18.40 -0.37 18.07
CA LEU A 142 -17.55 0.73 18.54
C LEU A 142 -16.12 0.58 17.99
N TYR A 143 -15.57 -0.62 18.01
CA TYR A 143 -14.24 -0.90 17.45
C TYR A 143 -14.20 -0.58 15.97
N PHE A 144 -15.22 -1.02 15.20
CA PHE A 144 -15.33 -0.68 13.80
C PHE A 144 -15.35 0.84 13.55
N ARG A 145 -16.25 1.58 14.20
CA ARG A 145 -16.34 3.03 14.03
C ARG A 145 -15.04 3.76 14.40
N ASN A 146 -14.40 3.37 15.49
CA ASN A 146 -13.15 3.98 15.94
C ASN A 146 -12.01 3.68 14.96
N SER A 147 -11.95 2.47 14.41
CA SER A 147 -10.95 2.12 13.39
C SER A 147 -11.18 2.86 12.07
N CYS A 148 -12.42 3.10 11.67
CA CYS A 148 -12.72 3.94 10.51
C CYS A 148 -12.20 5.37 10.70
N GLU A 149 -12.48 5.98 11.85
CA GLU A 149 -11.96 7.33 12.15
C GLU A 149 -10.44 7.37 12.21
N TRP A 150 -9.81 6.33 12.76
CA TRP A 150 -8.36 6.19 12.76
C TRP A 150 -7.81 6.09 11.33
N GLN A 151 -8.34 5.20 10.50
CA GLN A 151 -7.95 5.02 9.11
C GLN A 151 -8.07 6.33 8.32
N ARG A 152 -9.17 7.05 8.50
CA ARG A 152 -9.40 8.35 7.85
C ARG A 152 -8.31 9.37 8.22
N ARG A 153 -7.95 9.45 9.49
CA ARG A 153 -6.88 10.35 9.96
C ARG A 153 -5.52 9.94 9.42
N MET A 154 -5.22 8.66 9.44
CA MET A 154 -3.97 8.12 8.89
C MET A 154 -3.87 8.42 7.39
N ARG A 155 -4.92 8.18 6.65
CA ARG A 155 -4.97 8.46 5.21
C ARG A 155 -4.74 9.94 4.90
N LYS A 156 -5.42 10.83 5.63
CA LYS A 156 -5.18 12.27 5.51
C LYS A 156 -3.71 12.61 5.75
N TYR A 157 -3.15 12.13 6.83
CA TYR A 157 -1.75 12.37 7.18
C TYR A 157 -0.79 11.85 6.11
N CYS A 158 -1.00 10.64 5.62
CA CYS A 158 -0.17 10.05 4.57
C CYS A 158 -0.22 10.86 3.28
N PHE A 159 -1.40 11.25 2.83
CA PHE A 159 -1.53 12.08 1.63
C PHE A 159 -0.87 13.44 1.79
N GLU A 160 -1.00 14.07 2.94
CA GLU A 160 -0.34 15.34 3.22
C GLU A 160 1.18 15.20 3.25
N ALA A 161 1.71 14.14 3.85
CA ALA A 161 3.14 13.89 3.90
C ALA A 161 3.72 13.67 2.49
N VAL A 162 3.10 12.81 1.69
CA VAL A 162 3.54 12.54 0.31
C VAL A 162 3.43 13.77 -0.58
N ARG A 163 2.38 14.58 -0.42
CA ARG A 163 2.19 15.82 -1.20
C ARG A 163 3.13 16.96 -0.81
N LYS A 164 3.75 16.90 0.35
CA LYS A 164 4.81 17.85 0.76
C LYS A 164 6.19 17.40 0.29
N SER A 165 6.34 16.17 -0.12
CA SER A 165 7.59 15.63 -0.63
C SER A 165 7.95 16.28 -1.96
N ASP A 166 9.20 16.69 -2.11
CA ASP A 166 9.75 17.21 -3.37
C ASP A 166 10.19 16.09 -4.32
N GLU A 167 10.37 14.87 -3.81
CA GLU A 167 10.88 13.72 -4.56
C GLU A 167 9.78 12.79 -5.09
N ILE A 168 8.57 12.86 -4.53
CA ILE A 168 7.46 12.01 -4.95
C ILE A 168 6.65 12.70 -6.03
N ALA A 169 6.68 12.15 -7.24
CA ALA A 169 5.96 12.68 -8.40
C ALA A 169 4.45 12.39 -8.38
N GLY A 170 4.01 11.40 -7.60
CA GLY A 170 2.60 11.03 -7.51
C GLY A 170 2.35 9.89 -6.55
N TYR A 171 1.11 9.49 -6.43
CA TYR A 171 0.73 8.32 -5.62
C TYR A 171 -0.50 7.63 -6.21
N ASP A 172 -0.61 6.34 -5.94
CA ASP A 172 -1.83 5.58 -6.13
C ASP A 172 -2.39 5.10 -4.78
N PHE A 173 -3.70 5.09 -4.67
CA PHE A 173 -4.42 4.63 -3.48
C PHE A 173 -5.01 3.25 -3.74
N LEU A 174 -4.57 2.27 -3.01
CA LEU A 174 -5.13 0.93 -3.11
C LEU A 174 -6.37 0.79 -2.25
N GLY A 175 -7.41 0.21 -2.84
CA GLY A 175 -8.60 -0.21 -2.14
C GLY A 175 -9.56 0.92 -1.81
N PRO A 176 -10.23 1.54 -2.80
CA PRO A 176 -11.39 2.36 -2.49
C PRO A 176 -12.53 1.52 -1.88
N ILE A 177 -12.52 0.21 -2.11
CA ILE A 177 -13.55 -0.75 -1.66
C ILE A 177 -12.87 -1.88 -0.89
N ASP A 178 -13.48 -2.32 0.20
CA ASP A 178 -13.05 -3.49 0.94
C ASP A 178 -13.10 -4.76 0.09
N THR A 179 -12.12 -5.63 0.29
CA THR A 179 -12.06 -6.92 -0.41
C THR A 179 -11.68 -8.03 0.56
N HIS A 180 -12.66 -8.64 1.20
CA HIS A 180 -12.43 -9.76 2.12
C HIS A 180 -11.92 -11.04 1.44
N TRP A 181 -11.99 -11.08 0.12
CA TRP A 181 -11.59 -12.24 -0.71
C TRP A 181 -10.14 -12.24 -1.11
N HIS A 182 -9.49 -11.10 -1.04
CA HIS A 182 -8.11 -10.97 -1.49
C HIS A 182 -7.14 -11.59 -0.49
N THR A 183 -7.27 -11.21 0.76
CA THR A 183 -6.55 -11.78 1.90
C THR A 183 -7.42 -11.65 3.14
N PHE A 184 -7.03 -12.27 4.23
CA PHE A 184 -7.73 -12.16 5.51
C PHE A 184 -7.94 -10.71 5.92
N GLY A 185 -9.20 -10.24 5.90
CA GLY A 185 -9.58 -8.94 6.40
C GLY A 185 -8.91 -7.76 5.68
N TYR A 186 -9.03 -7.70 4.35
CA TYR A 186 -8.52 -6.56 3.60
C TYR A 186 -9.52 -5.41 3.62
N ASP A 187 -9.75 -4.88 4.83
CA ASP A 187 -10.75 -3.85 5.16
C ASP A 187 -10.14 -2.44 5.01
N VAL A 188 -9.42 -2.20 3.89
CA VAL A 188 -8.65 -0.96 3.66
C VAL A 188 -9.44 0.13 2.95
N GLY A 189 -10.63 -0.20 2.43
CA GLY A 189 -11.45 0.69 1.62
C GLY A 189 -12.06 1.87 2.39
N MET A 190 -12.43 2.90 1.65
CA MET A 190 -13.35 3.95 2.09
C MET A 190 -14.80 3.48 2.04
N MET A 191 -15.06 2.50 1.20
CA MET A 191 -16.35 1.84 1.06
C MET A 191 -16.23 0.37 1.46
N ASN A 192 -17.32 -0.17 1.98
CA ASN A 192 -17.42 -1.60 2.18
C ASN A 192 -17.64 -2.33 0.84
N GLU A 193 -17.61 -3.64 0.85
CA GLU A 193 -17.79 -4.51 -0.33
C GLU A 193 -19.18 -4.44 -0.97
N PHE A 194 -20.10 -3.72 -0.36
CA PHE A 194 -21.45 -3.43 -0.90
C PHE A 194 -21.55 -2.01 -1.44
N TYR A 195 -20.43 -1.32 -1.66
CA TYR A 195 -20.35 0.05 -2.18
C TYR A 195 -20.98 1.11 -1.28
N GLU A 196 -20.98 0.91 0.01
CA GLU A 196 -21.45 1.87 1.00
C GLU A 196 -20.27 2.53 1.69
N LEU A 197 -20.31 3.86 1.84
CA LEU A 197 -19.28 4.59 2.53
C LEU A 197 -19.17 4.14 4.00
N LYS A 198 -17.96 3.94 4.46
CA LYS A 198 -17.70 3.68 5.87
C LYS A 198 -17.97 4.91 6.75
N PRO A 199 -18.20 4.75 8.04
CA PRO A 199 -18.41 5.87 8.95
C PRO A 199 -17.30 6.92 8.87
N GLY A 200 -17.69 8.16 8.60
CA GLY A 200 -16.79 9.30 8.55
C GLY A 200 -16.15 9.61 7.20
N GLU A 201 -16.45 8.83 6.18
CA GLU A 201 -16.01 9.05 4.80
C GLU A 201 -16.92 10.05 4.05
#